data_2f9283ab2c571fe4a5f7e90f612a30db
#
_entry.id   2f9283ab2c571fe4a5f7e90f612a30db
#
_cell.length_a   1.000
_cell.length_b   1.000
_cell.length_c   1.000
_cell.angle_alpha   90.00
_cell.angle_beta   90.00
_cell.angle_gamma   90.00
#
_symmetry.space_group_name_H-M   'P 1'
#
loop_
_entity.id
_entity.type
_entity.pdbx_description
1 polymer ?
#
loop_
_entity_poly.entity_id
_entity_poly.type
_entity_poly.pdbx_seq_one_letter_code
_entity_poly.pdbx_strand_id
1 'polypeptide(L)'
;DRCYEAVGGENMTKLVHSMIRALNETRSVQFYQDTFALEVVDRLDFESFTLIYMALPTSTFELELTINKDREMPYDLGDGYGHLAIVVDDLEAAHDKATKAGSVPGNIVDFRPGGERIAKFFFIKDPDGYQIEVIEKGGRFK
;
A
#
# COMPACT_ATOMS: atom_id res chain seq x y z
N ASP A 1 -4.58 19.20 -4.86
CA ASP A 1 -4.56 18.88 -6.29
C ASP A 1 -3.22 19.27 -6.87
N ARG A 2 -2.31 18.30 -6.93
CA ARG A 2 -1.25 18.41 -7.91
C ARG A 2 -1.89 18.06 -9.25
N CYS A 3 -2.53 19.04 -9.85
CA CYS A 3 -2.76 19.00 -11.28
C CYS A 3 -1.38 18.88 -11.91
N TYR A 4 -1.04 17.70 -12.38
CA TYR A 4 -0.01 17.62 -13.39
C TYR A 4 -0.56 18.31 -14.63
N GLU A 5 -0.38 19.62 -14.70
CA GLU A 5 -0.36 20.25 -16.00
C GLU A 5 0.71 19.51 -16.77
N ALA A 6 0.31 18.84 -17.84
CA ALA A 6 1.24 18.34 -18.80
C ALA A 6 2.08 19.54 -19.24
N VAL A 7 3.26 19.70 -18.64
CA VAL A 7 4.27 20.59 -19.19
C VAL A 7 4.56 19.99 -20.54
N GLY A 8 4.00 20.62 -21.59
CA GLY A 8 4.17 20.19 -22.96
C GLY A 8 5.64 20.07 -23.28
N GLY A 9 6.14 18.85 -23.31
CA GLY A 9 7.51 18.52 -23.57
C GLY A 9 7.66 17.03 -23.81
N GLU A 10 8.59 16.67 -24.66
CA GLU A 10 8.90 15.31 -25.10
C GLU A 10 9.44 14.42 -23.97
N ASN A 11 9.70 14.97 -22.75
CA ASN A 11 10.29 14.26 -21.61
C ASN A 11 9.33 14.28 -20.41
N MET A 12 8.43 13.30 -20.36
CA MET A 12 7.57 13.08 -19.18
C MET A 12 8.13 11.93 -18.35
N THR A 13 8.40 12.22 -17.06
CA THR A 13 8.71 11.20 -16.06
C THR A 13 7.51 11.05 -15.13
N LYS A 14 7.07 9.82 -14.89
CA LYS A 14 5.92 9.53 -14.03
C LYS A 14 6.24 8.32 -13.15
N LEU A 15 5.94 8.42 -11.86
CA LEU A 15 5.93 7.26 -10.97
C LEU A 15 4.73 6.39 -11.30
N VAL A 16 4.95 5.11 -11.61
CA VAL A 16 3.87 4.21 -12.06
C VAL A 16 3.52 3.13 -11.05
N HIS A 17 4.50 2.52 -10.39
CA HIS A 17 4.23 1.49 -9.38
C HIS A 17 5.38 1.34 -8.39
N SER A 18 5.08 0.68 -7.27
CA SER A 18 6.03 0.06 -6.37
C SER A 18 5.77 -1.44 -6.36
N MET A 19 6.82 -2.25 -6.36
CA MET A 19 6.71 -3.70 -6.41
C MET A 19 7.13 -4.35 -5.10
N ILE A 20 6.33 -5.31 -4.65
CA ILE A 20 6.67 -6.22 -3.57
C ILE A 20 6.49 -7.66 -4.02
N ARG A 21 7.25 -8.57 -3.41
CA ARG A 21 7.09 -10.01 -3.63
C ARG A 21 6.15 -10.58 -2.58
N ALA A 22 5.13 -11.27 -3.03
CA ALA A 22 4.16 -11.92 -2.16
C ALA A 22 4.23 -13.44 -2.35
N LEU A 23 4.14 -14.17 -1.25
CA LEU A 23 4.24 -15.63 -1.29
C LEU A 23 2.97 -16.29 -1.84
N ASN A 24 1.82 -15.77 -1.48
CA ASN A 24 0.52 -16.32 -1.82
C ASN A 24 -0.39 -15.27 -2.45
N GLU A 25 -0.73 -15.45 -3.73
CA GLU A 25 -1.54 -14.52 -4.49
C GLU A 25 -2.89 -14.25 -3.83
N THR A 26 -3.65 -15.29 -3.56
CA THR A 26 -5.01 -15.18 -3.02
C THR A 26 -5.01 -14.46 -1.67
N ARG A 27 -4.11 -14.82 -0.79
CA ARG A 27 -3.97 -14.22 0.54
C ARG A 27 -3.64 -12.73 0.47
N SER A 28 -2.69 -12.36 -0.36
CA SER A 28 -2.24 -10.96 -0.47
C SER A 28 -3.26 -10.08 -1.20
N VAL A 29 -3.84 -10.55 -2.29
CA VAL A 29 -4.91 -9.84 -3.00
C VAL A 29 -6.09 -9.61 -2.06
N GLN A 30 -6.52 -10.63 -1.35
CA GLN A 30 -7.64 -10.54 -0.40
C GLN A 30 -7.37 -9.52 0.71
N PHE A 31 -6.14 -9.50 1.25
CA PHE A 31 -5.74 -8.53 2.27
C PHE A 31 -5.90 -7.09 1.77
N TYR A 32 -5.35 -6.77 0.60
CA TYR A 32 -5.41 -5.41 0.06
C TYR A 32 -6.82 -5.00 -0.35
N GLN A 33 -7.64 -5.93 -0.84
CA GLN A 33 -9.06 -5.69 -1.12
C GLN A 33 -9.86 -5.43 0.16
N ASP A 34 -9.75 -6.30 1.15
CA ASP A 34 -10.55 -6.23 2.37
C ASP A 34 -10.15 -5.07 3.27
N THR A 35 -8.86 -4.75 3.32
CA THR A 35 -8.34 -3.74 4.23
C THR A 35 -8.41 -2.33 3.65
N PHE A 36 -8.11 -2.17 2.37
CA PHE A 36 -7.94 -0.85 1.74
C PHE A 36 -8.80 -0.62 0.50
N ALA A 37 -9.62 -1.58 0.11
CA ALA A 37 -10.42 -1.52 -1.10
C ALA A 37 -9.59 -1.35 -2.40
N LEU A 38 -8.33 -1.79 -2.40
CA LEU A 38 -7.58 -1.90 -3.65
C LEU A 38 -8.22 -2.98 -4.51
N GLU A 39 -8.20 -2.76 -5.82
CA GLU A 39 -8.73 -3.72 -6.80
C GLU A 39 -7.65 -4.16 -7.77
N VAL A 40 -7.73 -5.39 -8.23
CA VAL A 40 -6.87 -5.89 -9.31
C VAL A 40 -7.27 -5.17 -10.61
N VAL A 41 -6.35 -4.41 -11.16
CA VAL A 41 -6.56 -3.69 -12.43
C VAL A 41 -5.89 -4.37 -13.60
N ASP A 42 -4.90 -5.24 -13.36
CA ASP A 42 -4.26 -6.06 -14.39
C ASP A 42 -3.60 -7.28 -13.74
N ARG A 43 -3.49 -8.36 -14.51
CA ARG A 43 -2.83 -9.59 -14.10
C ARG A 43 -2.13 -10.22 -15.28
N LEU A 44 -0.82 -10.41 -15.18
CA LEU A 44 0.02 -11.00 -16.23
C LEU A 44 0.60 -12.32 -15.71
N ASP A 45 0.20 -13.41 -16.33
CA ASP A 45 0.60 -14.75 -15.92
C ASP A 45 1.66 -15.31 -16.85
N PHE A 46 2.83 -15.63 -16.29
CA PHE A 46 3.95 -16.21 -16.99
C PHE A 46 4.26 -17.62 -16.45
N GLU A 47 5.14 -18.35 -17.10
CA GLU A 47 5.46 -19.72 -16.70
C GLU A 47 6.00 -19.81 -15.26
N SER A 48 6.93 -18.92 -14.87
CA SER A 48 7.61 -18.97 -13.58
C SER A 48 7.12 -17.96 -12.56
N PHE A 49 6.33 -16.97 -12.96
CA PHE A 49 5.83 -15.93 -12.07
C PHE A 49 4.55 -15.28 -12.58
N THR A 50 3.84 -14.62 -11.68
CA THR A 50 2.66 -13.82 -12.00
C THR A 50 2.87 -12.40 -11.49
N LEU A 51 2.49 -11.41 -12.28
CA LEU A 51 2.43 -10.01 -11.89
C LEU A 51 0.98 -9.58 -11.71
N ILE A 52 0.68 -8.96 -10.58
CA ILE A 52 -0.66 -8.46 -10.26
C ILE A 52 -0.54 -6.99 -9.92
N TYR A 53 -1.32 -6.18 -10.62
CA TYR A 53 -1.37 -4.73 -10.39
C TYR A 53 -2.65 -4.38 -9.67
N MET A 54 -2.51 -3.73 -8.51
CA MET A 54 -3.63 -3.30 -7.68
C MET A 54 -3.64 -1.79 -7.54
N ALA A 55 -4.81 -1.20 -7.59
CA ALA A 55 -4.98 0.24 -7.50
C ALA A 55 -6.30 0.64 -6.84
N LEU A 56 -6.34 1.89 -6.38
CA LEU A 56 -7.54 2.57 -5.96
C LEU A 56 -8.11 3.38 -7.14
N PRO A 57 -9.44 3.56 -7.22
CA PRO A 57 -10.05 4.40 -8.27
C PRO A 57 -9.54 5.86 -8.26
N THR A 58 -9.04 6.31 -7.11
CA THR A 58 -8.56 7.68 -6.89
C THR A 58 -7.11 7.90 -7.29
N SER A 59 -6.40 6.87 -7.73
CA SER A 59 -4.96 6.94 -8.00
C SER A 59 -4.60 6.21 -9.29
N THR A 60 -3.63 6.76 -10.03
CA THR A 60 -3.01 6.08 -11.17
C THR A 60 -1.75 5.30 -10.78
N PHE A 61 -1.23 5.50 -9.56
CA PHE A 61 -0.12 4.73 -9.03
C PHE A 61 -0.61 3.36 -8.59
N GLU A 62 0.16 2.32 -8.90
CA GLU A 62 -0.23 0.93 -8.67
C GLU A 62 0.72 0.24 -7.70
N LEU A 63 0.18 -0.68 -6.93
CA LEU A 63 0.95 -1.65 -6.19
C LEU A 63 1.10 -2.89 -7.07
N GLU A 64 2.34 -3.26 -7.42
CA GLU A 64 2.63 -4.47 -8.16
C GLU A 64 3.03 -5.60 -7.21
N LEU A 65 2.31 -6.71 -7.27
CA LEU A 65 2.67 -7.93 -6.57
C LEU A 65 3.35 -8.89 -7.54
N THR A 66 4.54 -9.35 -7.20
CA THR A 66 5.21 -10.43 -7.92
C THR A 66 5.04 -11.73 -7.15
N ILE A 67 4.43 -12.72 -7.80
CA ILE A 67 4.27 -14.07 -7.26
C ILE A 67 5.22 -15.01 -8.00
N ASN A 68 6.27 -15.46 -7.34
CA ASN A 68 7.19 -16.45 -7.88
C ASN A 68 6.62 -17.86 -7.64
N LYS A 69 6.30 -18.59 -8.69
CA LYS A 69 5.52 -19.84 -8.61
C LYS A 69 6.23 -21.00 -7.91
N ASP A 70 7.55 -21.00 -7.92
CA ASP A 70 8.39 -22.02 -7.29
C ASP A 70 8.80 -21.67 -5.87
N ARG A 71 8.40 -20.50 -5.37
CA ARG A 71 8.75 -20.05 -4.03
C ARG A 71 7.80 -20.62 -2.98
N GLU A 72 8.34 -21.34 -2.00
CA GLU A 72 7.59 -21.94 -0.89
C GLU A 72 7.92 -21.31 0.47
N MET A 73 9.13 -20.75 0.60
CA MET A 73 9.60 -20.16 1.86
C MET A 73 9.25 -18.67 1.93
N PRO A 74 8.89 -18.16 3.13
CA PRO A 74 8.70 -16.72 3.32
C PRO A 74 9.90 -15.91 2.84
N TYR A 75 9.64 -14.71 2.34
CA TYR A 75 10.69 -13.77 1.97
C TYR A 75 11.37 -13.18 3.19
N ASP A 76 12.69 -13.05 3.13
CA ASP A 76 13.46 -12.27 4.11
C ASP A 76 13.40 -10.80 3.67
N LEU A 77 12.71 -9.97 4.44
CA LEU A 77 12.55 -8.55 4.12
C LEU A 77 13.76 -7.71 4.54
N GLY A 78 14.64 -8.25 5.39
CA GLY A 78 15.79 -7.54 5.89
C GLY A 78 15.44 -6.30 6.71
N ASP A 79 16.36 -5.36 6.80
CA ASP A 79 16.22 -4.10 7.53
C ASP A 79 16.17 -2.85 6.61
N GLY A 80 16.21 -3.06 5.29
CA GLY A 80 16.23 -1.97 4.32
C GLY A 80 14.87 -1.51 3.80
N TYR A 81 13.83 -2.35 3.94
CA TYR A 81 12.49 -1.97 3.50
C TYR A 81 11.84 -1.03 4.52
N GLY A 82 11.32 0.09 4.05
CA GLY A 82 10.52 0.99 4.87
C GLY A 82 9.05 0.58 4.86
N HIS A 83 8.22 1.38 4.21
CA HIS A 83 6.78 1.13 4.16
C HIS A 83 6.14 1.75 2.93
N LEU A 84 4.99 1.21 2.55
CA LEU A 84 4.01 1.86 1.69
C LEU A 84 3.11 2.73 2.56
N ALA A 85 2.71 3.90 2.07
CA ALA A 85 1.79 4.77 2.80
C ALA A 85 0.45 4.91 2.05
N ILE A 86 -0.64 4.87 2.80
CA ILE A 86 -2.01 5.02 2.31
C ILE A 86 -2.70 6.10 3.12
N VAL A 87 -3.37 7.03 2.45
CA VAL A 87 -4.18 8.07 3.11
C VAL A 87 -5.65 7.65 3.15
N VAL A 88 -6.28 7.82 4.30
CA VAL A 88 -7.70 7.55 4.52
C VAL A 88 -8.39 8.77 5.14
N ASP A 89 -9.69 8.91 4.92
CA ASP A 89 -10.46 10.02 5.49
C ASP A 89 -10.71 9.84 7.00
N ASP A 90 -11.05 8.62 7.42
CA ASP A 90 -11.38 8.28 8.80
C ASP A 90 -10.43 7.18 9.31
N LEU A 91 -9.47 7.59 10.10
CA LEU A 91 -8.41 6.68 10.57
C LEU A 91 -8.93 5.64 11.56
N GLU A 92 -9.83 6.01 12.46
CA GLU A 92 -10.44 5.09 13.43
C GLU A 92 -11.27 4.03 12.70
N ALA A 93 -12.03 4.41 11.68
CA ALA A 93 -12.79 3.47 10.85
C ALA A 93 -11.87 2.51 10.08
N ALA A 94 -10.76 3.01 9.55
CA ALA A 94 -9.77 2.18 8.86
C ALA A 94 -9.09 1.18 9.83
N HIS A 95 -8.78 1.61 11.04
CA HIS A 95 -8.23 0.76 12.10
C HIS A 95 -9.20 -0.36 12.49
N ASP A 96 -10.47 -0.04 12.68
CA ASP A 96 -11.53 -1.01 12.98
C ASP A 96 -11.72 -2.01 11.83
N LYS A 97 -11.73 -1.53 10.60
CA LYS A 97 -11.87 -2.37 9.40
C LYS A 97 -10.72 -3.37 9.29
N ALA A 98 -9.49 -2.93 9.53
CA ALA A 98 -8.31 -3.79 9.54
C ALA A 98 -8.40 -4.87 10.62
N THR A 99 -8.85 -4.50 11.82
CA THR A 99 -9.05 -5.43 12.94
C THR A 99 -10.12 -6.47 12.61
N LYS A 100 -11.25 -6.05 12.06
CA LYS A 100 -12.35 -6.96 11.66
C LYS A 100 -11.95 -7.87 10.50
N ALA A 101 -11.03 -7.46 9.65
CA ALA A 101 -10.47 -8.28 8.58
C ALA A 101 -9.43 -9.30 9.07
N GLY A 102 -9.15 -9.34 10.37
CA GLY A 102 -8.24 -10.31 11.00
C GLY A 102 -6.79 -9.84 11.13
N SER A 103 -6.51 -8.58 10.85
CA SER A 103 -5.19 -7.99 11.03
C SER A 103 -4.99 -7.49 12.47
N VAL A 104 -3.74 -7.22 12.83
CA VAL A 104 -3.36 -6.63 14.13
C VAL A 104 -2.71 -5.29 13.88
N PRO A 105 -3.50 -4.21 13.69
CA PRO A 105 -2.94 -2.89 13.49
C PRO A 105 -2.27 -2.37 14.77
N GLY A 106 -1.21 -1.58 14.61
CA GLY A 106 -0.59 -0.86 15.70
C GLY A 106 -1.51 0.21 16.29
N ASN A 107 -1.08 0.81 17.37
CA ASN A 107 -1.82 1.91 17.99
C ASN A 107 -1.81 3.14 17.09
N ILE A 108 -2.90 3.90 17.15
CA ILE A 108 -2.98 5.20 16.48
C ILE A 108 -2.05 6.18 17.19
N VAL A 109 -1.19 6.84 16.42
CA VAL A 109 -0.25 7.86 16.87
C VAL A 109 -0.69 9.22 16.34
N ASP A 110 -0.81 10.18 17.25
CA ASP A 110 -1.00 11.59 16.91
C ASP A 110 0.35 12.31 17.07
N PHE A 111 1.04 12.51 15.96
CA PHE A 111 2.42 12.98 15.94
C PHE A 111 2.47 14.51 15.94
N ARG A 112 2.86 15.11 17.10
CA ARG A 112 2.88 16.54 17.35
C ARG A 112 4.20 17.00 17.99
N PRO A 113 5.34 16.87 17.30
CA PRO A 113 6.64 17.16 17.91
C PRO A 113 6.81 18.63 18.37
N GLY A 114 6.16 19.58 17.69
CA GLY A 114 6.18 21.02 18.03
C GLY A 114 4.82 21.56 18.49
N GLY A 115 3.89 20.70 18.91
CA GLY A 115 2.52 21.07 19.31
C GLY A 115 1.50 21.00 18.17
N GLU A 116 1.92 21.23 16.95
CA GLU A 116 1.07 21.05 15.76
C GLU A 116 1.15 19.62 15.23
N ARG A 117 0.02 19.10 14.75
CA ARG A 117 -0.03 17.78 14.15
C ARG A 117 0.71 17.76 12.82
N ILE A 118 1.77 16.94 12.74
CA ILE A 118 2.43 16.61 11.49
C ILE A 118 1.68 15.49 10.79
N ALA A 119 1.28 14.44 11.52
CA ALA A 119 0.53 13.31 11.00
C ALA A 119 -0.22 12.58 12.11
N LYS A 120 -1.31 11.94 11.76
CA LYS A 120 -2.00 10.96 12.58
C LYS A 120 -2.06 9.67 11.80
N PHE A 121 -1.57 8.58 12.37
CA PHE A 121 -1.36 7.34 11.62
C PHE A 121 -1.33 6.11 12.52
N PHE A 122 -1.41 4.95 11.90
CA PHE A 122 -1.00 3.68 12.48
C PHE A 122 -0.25 2.84 11.45
N PHE A 123 0.49 1.85 11.93
CA PHE A 123 1.14 0.85 11.09
C PHE A 123 0.41 -0.48 11.12
N ILE A 124 0.42 -1.19 10.00
CA ILE A 124 -0.10 -2.53 9.85
C ILE A 124 0.86 -3.31 8.96
N LYS A 125 0.97 -4.62 9.16
CA LYS A 125 1.73 -5.49 8.27
C LYS A 125 0.80 -6.23 7.33
N ASP A 126 1.23 -6.37 6.08
CA ASP A 126 0.57 -7.25 5.14
C ASP A 126 0.89 -8.74 5.45
N PRO A 127 0.28 -9.71 4.72
CA PRO A 127 0.51 -11.13 5.00
C PRO A 127 1.96 -11.61 4.88
N ASP A 128 2.81 -10.90 4.13
CA ASP A 128 4.23 -11.21 4.00
C ASP A 128 5.11 -10.43 4.98
N GLY A 129 4.54 -9.56 5.79
CA GLY A 129 5.23 -8.78 6.79
C GLY A 129 5.64 -7.38 6.34
N TYR A 130 5.28 -6.95 5.14
CA TYR A 130 5.56 -5.59 4.68
C TYR A 130 4.76 -4.58 5.49
N GLN A 131 5.45 -3.56 5.98
CA GLN A 131 4.84 -2.48 6.74
C GLN A 131 4.05 -1.53 5.84
N ILE A 132 2.88 -1.13 6.32
CA ILE A 132 2.02 -0.13 5.68
C ILE A 132 1.71 0.94 6.71
N GLU A 133 1.97 2.21 6.37
CA GLU A 133 1.56 3.36 7.16
C GLU A 133 0.19 3.82 6.66
N VAL A 134 -0.79 3.83 7.55
CA VAL A 134 -2.14 4.34 7.26
C VAL A 134 -2.25 5.71 7.92
N ILE A 135 -2.45 6.74 7.10
CA ILE A 135 -2.37 8.15 7.51
C ILE A 135 -3.74 8.80 7.34
N GLU A 136 -4.17 9.58 8.33
CA GLU A 136 -5.37 10.39 8.22
C GLU A 136 -5.11 11.56 7.26
N LYS A 137 -6.07 11.79 6.34
CA LYS A 137 -6.02 12.92 5.42
C LYS A 137 -5.94 14.24 6.18
N GLY A 138 -5.02 15.09 5.78
CA GLY A 138 -4.85 16.42 6.35
C GLY A 138 -3.41 16.90 6.23
N GLY A 139 -3.17 18.20 6.38
CA GLY A 139 -1.86 18.81 6.31
C GLY A 139 -1.13 18.48 5.00
N ARG A 140 0.05 17.87 5.12
CA ARG A 140 0.84 17.39 3.98
C ARG A 140 0.13 16.28 3.17
N PHE A 141 -0.67 15.47 3.83
CA PHE A 141 -1.28 14.26 3.26
C PHE A 141 -2.72 14.55 2.82
N LYS A 142 -2.88 14.76 1.53
CA LYS A 142 -4.15 15.17 0.91
C LYS A 142 -4.67 14.13 -0.07
#